data_f4b6c614e4c4f7f351ea6367182402e4
#
_entry.id   f4b6c614e4c4f7f351ea6367182402e4
#
_cell.length_a   1.000
_cell.length_b   1.000
_cell.length_c   1.000
_cell.angle_alpha   90.00
_cell.angle_beta   90.00
_cell.angle_gamma   90.00
#
_symmetry.space_group_name_H-M   'P 1'
#
loop_
_entity.id
_entity.type
_entity.pdbx_description
1 polymer ?
#
loop_
_entity_poly.entity_id
_entity_poly.type
_entity_poly.pdbx_seq_one_letter_code
_entity_poly.pdbx_strand_id
1 'polypeptide(L)'
;VGYDYQARIHGMAEYDGRMYLTDWYNKSVQVFTPSKMEIVFGEETHITSDAVFKYDDIQPLGLLAYGGELLMSVQKSGKIQRYDPETGDLLGVLAEFPGKEIGRMEIARGMLYYIDLKAGKLMKAKGE
;
A
#
# COMPACT_ATOMS: atom_id res chain seq x y z
N VAL A 1 25.63 1.66 0.57
CA VAL A 1 25.38 0.35 0.13
C VAL A 1 24.41 -0.32 1.04
N GLY A 2 23.75 -1.20 0.57
CA GLY A 2 22.92 -2.00 1.39
C GLY A 2 21.69 -1.38 1.93
N TYR A 3 21.34 -0.35 1.38
CA TYR A 3 20.19 0.17 1.86
C TYR A 3 19.06 -0.44 1.36
N ASP A 4 19.12 -1.26 0.43
CA ASP A 4 17.99 -1.96 -0.05
C ASP A 4 17.35 -2.75 1.00
N TYR A 5 18.12 -3.33 1.92
CA TYR A 5 17.43 -4.10 2.87
C TYR A 5 16.91 -3.30 3.98
N GLN A 6 16.98 -2.01 3.91
CA GLN A 6 16.28 -1.21 4.85
C GLN A 6 14.91 -0.84 4.34
N ALA A 7 14.58 -1.17 3.12
CA ALA A 7 13.21 -1.01 2.65
C ALA A 7 12.27 -1.89 3.48
N ARG A 8 11.11 -1.37 3.78
CA ARG A 8 10.11 -2.10 4.51
C ARG A 8 8.83 -2.06 3.72
N ILE A 9 8.63 -3.10 2.92
CA ILE A 9 7.49 -3.18 2.04
C ILE A 9 6.35 -3.88 2.76
N HIS A 10 5.30 -3.16 3.04
CA HIS A 10 4.18 -3.67 3.78
C HIS A 10 2.94 -3.90 2.93
N GLY A 11 2.84 -3.25 1.80
CA GLY A 11 1.67 -3.37 0.95
C GLY A 11 2.05 -3.44 -0.50
N MET A 12 1.27 -4.16 -1.26
CA MET A 12 1.47 -4.32 -2.68
C MET A 12 0.11 -4.39 -3.34
N ALA A 13 -0.08 -3.66 -4.42
CA ALA A 13 -1.34 -3.65 -5.13
C ALA A 13 -1.11 -3.50 -6.62
N GLU A 14 -2.01 -4.05 -7.40
CA GLU A 14 -1.95 -3.91 -8.84
C GLU A 14 -3.11 -3.02 -9.28
N TYR A 15 -2.85 -2.06 -10.14
CA TYR A 15 -3.90 -1.22 -10.70
C TYR A 15 -3.50 -0.79 -12.10
N ASP A 16 -4.37 -1.05 -13.04
CA ASP A 16 -4.22 -0.61 -14.43
C ASP A 16 -2.87 -1.03 -15.02
N GLY A 17 -2.47 -2.25 -14.77
CA GLY A 17 -1.24 -2.79 -15.32
C GLY A 17 0.03 -2.36 -14.63
N ARG A 18 -0.09 -1.67 -13.51
CA ARG A 18 1.07 -1.28 -12.73
C ARG A 18 1.03 -1.91 -11.36
N MET A 19 2.21 -2.09 -10.79
CA MET A 19 2.35 -2.59 -9.42
C MET A 19 2.80 -1.44 -8.54
N TYR A 20 2.15 -1.30 -7.39
CA TYR A 20 2.46 -0.25 -6.41
C TYR A 20 2.89 -0.93 -5.11
N LEU A 21 3.98 -0.47 -4.52
CA LEU A 21 4.49 -1.03 -3.29
C LEU A 21 4.73 0.08 -2.27
N THR A 22 4.24 -0.11 -1.05
CA THR A 22 4.54 0.84 0.01
C THR A 22 5.92 0.52 0.60
N ASP A 23 6.73 1.53 0.76
CA ASP A 23 8.04 1.41 1.38
C ASP A 23 8.01 2.27 2.64
N TRP A 24 7.75 1.63 3.76
CA TRP A 24 7.61 2.30 5.03
C TRP A 24 8.86 3.07 5.44
N TYR A 25 10.00 2.46 5.27
CA TYR A 25 11.25 3.06 5.71
C TYR A 25 11.60 4.32 4.92
N ASN A 26 11.38 4.28 3.63
CA ASN A 26 11.72 5.40 2.76
C ASN A 26 10.57 6.38 2.55
N LYS A 27 9.46 6.18 3.24
CA LYS A 27 8.29 7.05 3.18
C LYS A 27 7.85 7.26 1.75
N SER A 28 7.68 6.17 1.03
CA SER A 28 7.39 6.26 -0.40
C SER A 28 6.50 5.14 -0.90
N VAL A 29 5.97 5.33 -2.08
CA VAL A 29 5.32 4.27 -2.84
C VAL A 29 6.10 4.10 -4.12
N GLN A 30 6.57 2.90 -4.38
CA GLN A 30 7.32 2.61 -5.58
C GLN A 30 6.38 2.04 -6.63
N VAL A 31 6.54 2.47 -7.85
CA VAL A 31 5.66 2.10 -8.95
C VAL A 31 6.45 1.35 -10.01
N PHE A 32 5.96 0.18 -10.39
CA PHE A 32 6.59 -0.65 -11.41
C PHE A 32 5.60 -0.92 -12.52
N THR A 33 6.06 -0.94 -13.76
CA THR A 33 5.23 -1.36 -14.87
C THR A 33 5.77 -2.69 -15.35
N PRO A 34 5.08 -3.80 -15.06
CA PRO A 34 5.56 -5.10 -15.48
C PRO A 34 5.59 -5.18 -17.00
N SER A 35 6.65 -5.77 -17.51
CA SER A 35 6.68 -6.02 -18.92
C SER A 35 5.84 -7.26 -19.18
N LYS A 36 5.64 -7.59 -20.42
CA LYS A 36 4.86 -8.69 -20.76
C LYS A 36 5.34 -9.94 -20.16
N MET A 37 4.41 -10.84 -19.80
CA MET A 37 4.61 -11.79 -18.97
C MET A 37 4.59 -13.14 -19.29
N GLU A 38 5.56 -13.88 -18.90
CA GLU A 38 5.52 -15.29 -18.74
C GLU A 38 5.87 -15.53 -17.30
N ILE A 39 5.24 -16.49 -16.69
CA ILE A 39 5.62 -16.87 -15.33
C ILE A 39 6.66 -17.97 -15.46
N VAL A 40 7.88 -17.68 -15.00
CA VAL A 40 8.95 -18.67 -15.01
C VAL A 40 9.37 -18.88 -13.57
N PHE A 41 8.94 -19.98 -12.99
CA PHE A 41 9.26 -20.28 -11.61
C PHE A 41 10.70 -20.74 -11.51
N GLY A 42 11.36 -20.37 -10.43
CA GLY A 42 12.74 -20.77 -10.22
C GLY A 42 13.76 -19.76 -10.69
N GLU A 43 13.30 -18.67 -11.32
CA GLU A 43 14.19 -17.59 -11.73
C GLU A 43 13.80 -16.32 -11.00
N GLU A 44 14.77 -15.54 -10.64
CA GLU A 44 14.54 -14.29 -9.94
C GLU A 44 15.28 -13.17 -10.62
N THR A 45 14.65 -12.01 -10.68
CA THR A 45 15.24 -10.83 -11.26
C THR A 45 14.92 -9.64 -10.39
N HIS A 46 15.90 -8.82 -10.10
CA HIS A 46 15.67 -7.59 -9.37
C HIS A 46 14.97 -6.60 -10.30
N ILE A 47 13.91 -5.97 -9.81
CA ILE A 47 13.10 -5.06 -10.59
C ILE A 47 13.30 -3.64 -10.08
N THR A 48 13.53 -2.72 -11.00
CA THR A 48 13.72 -1.31 -10.65
C THR A 48 12.41 -0.57 -10.88
N SER A 49 12.05 0.30 -9.94
CA SER A 49 10.82 1.06 -10.07
C SER A 49 10.91 2.08 -11.20
N ASP A 50 9.77 2.31 -11.85
CA ASP A 50 9.67 3.30 -12.91
C ASP A 50 9.46 4.69 -12.33
N ALA A 51 8.78 4.75 -11.20
CA ALA A 51 8.46 6.02 -10.55
C ALA A 51 8.38 5.80 -9.05
N VAL A 52 8.53 6.88 -8.30
CA VAL A 52 8.45 6.82 -6.84
C VAL A 52 7.65 8.02 -6.38
N PHE A 53 6.61 7.77 -5.58
CA PHE A 53 5.87 8.83 -4.92
C PHE A 53 6.50 9.01 -3.54
N LYS A 54 7.11 10.14 -3.29
CA LYS A 54 7.76 10.39 -2.02
C LYS A 54 6.92 11.26 -1.12
N TYR A 55 6.92 10.94 0.17
CA TYR A 55 6.14 11.68 1.16
C TYR A 55 7.09 12.12 2.29
N ASP A 56 6.83 13.28 2.86
CA ASP A 56 7.70 13.81 3.90
C ASP A 56 7.33 13.32 5.28
N ASP A 57 6.05 13.27 5.58
CA ASP A 57 5.57 13.02 6.92
C ASP A 57 4.86 11.72 7.14
N ILE A 58 4.71 10.89 6.13
CA ILE A 58 3.93 9.68 6.30
C ILE A 58 4.76 8.44 6.02
N GLN A 59 4.48 7.42 6.77
CA GLN A 59 5.10 6.12 6.59
C GLN A 59 4.00 5.15 6.16
N PRO A 60 3.88 4.87 4.86
CA PRO A 60 2.79 4.05 4.35
C PRO A 60 2.95 2.60 4.76
N LEU A 61 1.85 1.97 5.08
CA LEU A 61 1.82 0.56 5.47
C LEU A 61 0.99 -0.25 4.49
N GLY A 62 -0.29 -0.35 4.73
CA GLY A 62 -1.17 -1.14 3.89
C GLY A 62 -1.53 -0.41 2.61
N LEU A 63 -1.81 -1.15 1.56
CA LEU A 63 -2.11 -0.58 0.26
C LEU A 63 -3.16 -1.46 -0.41
N LEU A 64 -4.11 -0.82 -1.07
CA LEU A 64 -5.17 -1.51 -1.77
C LEU A 64 -5.64 -0.65 -2.93
N ALA A 65 -5.87 -1.24 -4.09
CA ALA A 65 -6.45 -0.51 -5.21
C ALA A 65 -7.94 -0.74 -5.22
N TYR A 66 -8.72 0.30 -5.20
CA TYR A 66 -10.18 0.18 -5.20
C TYR A 66 -10.82 1.46 -5.72
N GLY A 67 -11.81 1.31 -6.59
CA GLY A 67 -12.56 2.46 -7.07
C GLY A 67 -11.75 3.45 -7.88
N GLY A 68 -10.71 3.00 -8.56
CA GLY A 68 -9.88 3.89 -9.36
C GLY A 68 -8.86 4.67 -8.54
N GLU A 69 -8.71 4.33 -7.27
CA GLU A 69 -7.80 5.04 -6.38
C GLU A 69 -6.92 4.06 -5.62
N LEU A 70 -5.87 4.56 -5.01
CA LEU A 70 -5.10 3.77 -4.07
C LEU A 70 -5.57 4.13 -2.66
N LEU A 71 -5.88 3.12 -1.89
CA LEU A 71 -6.21 3.28 -0.48
C LEU A 71 -4.97 2.89 0.31
N MET A 72 -4.51 3.76 1.18
CA MET A 72 -3.26 3.53 1.88
C MET A 72 -3.42 3.87 3.36
N SER A 73 -2.93 3.00 4.21
CA SER A 73 -2.89 3.28 5.63
C SER A 73 -1.54 3.88 5.98
N VAL A 74 -1.52 4.71 7.00
CA VAL A 74 -0.32 5.42 7.42
C VAL A 74 -0.01 5.04 8.85
N GLN A 75 1.24 4.75 9.13
CA GLN A 75 1.65 4.29 10.45
C GLN A 75 1.25 5.27 11.54
N LYS A 76 0.71 4.73 12.63
CA LYS A 76 0.33 5.47 13.82
C LYS A 76 -0.83 6.43 13.66
N SER A 77 -1.48 6.46 12.53
CA SER A 77 -2.57 7.40 12.32
C SER A 77 -3.95 6.82 12.50
N GLY A 78 -4.10 5.52 12.26
CA GLY A 78 -5.42 4.89 12.24
C GLY A 78 -6.26 5.32 11.06
N LYS A 79 -5.67 6.00 10.09
CA LYS A 79 -6.40 6.51 8.93
C LYS A 79 -6.15 5.66 7.71
N ILE A 80 -7.19 5.52 6.89
CA ILE A 80 -7.05 4.99 5.54
C ILE A 80 -7.32 6.17 4.61
N GLN A 81 -6.33 6.52 3.82
CA GLN A 81 -6.38 7.70 2.97
C GLN A 81 -6.44 7.31 1.51
N ARG A 82 -7.01 8.16 0.70
CA ARG A 82 -7.21 7.95 -0.73
C ARG A 82 -6.16 8.73 -1.50
N TYR A 83 -5.51 8.08 -2.45
CA TYR A 83 -4.45 8.68 -3.23
C TYR A 83 -4.67 8.46 -4.72
N ASP A 84 -4.24 9.42 -5.52
CA ASP A 84 -4.32 9.34 -6.98
C ASP A 84 -3.23 8.38 -7.48
N PRO A 85 -3.57 7.33 -8.20
CA PRO A 85 -2.56 6.38 -8.66
C PRO A 85 -1.63 6.92 -9.74
N GLU A 86 -2.01 8.01 -10.40
CA GLU A 86 -1.16 8.60 -11.44
C GLU A 86 -0.13 9.55 -10.85
N THR A 87 -0.48 10.28 -9.84
CA THR A 87 0.38 11.32 -9.30
C THR A 87 0.89 11.03 -7.89
N GLY A 88 0.22 10.15 -7.17
CA GLY A 88 0.54 9.88 -5.77
C GLY A 88 -0.03 10.92 -4.80
N ASP A 89 -0.81 11.86 -5.30
CA ASP A 89 -1.33 12.93 -4.45
C ASP A 89 -2.45 12.45 -3.54
N LEU A 90 -2.50 13.01 -2.35
CA LEU A 90 -3.56 12.73 -1.40
C LEU A 90 -4.87 13.32 -1.89
N LEU A 91 -5.90 12.49 -1.96
CA LEU A 91 -7.22 12.93 -2.38
C LEU A 91 -8.16 13.16 -1.19
N GLY A 92 -7.94 12.48 -0.11
CA GLY A 92 -8.79 12.63 1.08
C GLY A 92 -8.67 11.44 2.01
N VAL A 93 -9.47 11.46 3.06
CA VAL A 93 -9.49 10.39 4.04
C VAL A 93 -10.73 9.54 3.78
N LEU A 94 -10.54 8.24 3.64
CA LEU A 94 -11.65 7.33 3.47
C LEU A 94 -12.30 6.99 4.81
N ALA A 95 -11.48 6.69 5.81
CA ALA A 95 -11.97 6.25 7.11
C ALA A 95 -10.90 6.48 8.16
N GLU A 96 -11.34 6.57 9.40
CA GLU A 96 -10.41 6.73 10.51
C GLU A 96 -10.83 5.82 11.65
N PHE A 97 -9.88 5.05 12.19
CA PHE A 97 -10.12 4.14 13.28
C PHE A 97 -9.13 4.47 14.39
N PRO A 98 -9.52 5.37 15.30
CA PRO A 98 -8.59 5.88 16.32
C PRO A 98 -7.98 4.76 17.15
N GLY A 99 -6.71 4.86 17.41
CA GLY A 99 -6.00 3.89 18.24
C GLY A 99 -5.59 2.62 17.52
N LYS A 100 -5.90 2.52 16.23
CA LYS A 100 -5.51 1.33 15.45
C LYS A 100 -4.27 1.60 14.63
N GLU A 101 -3.55 0.55 14.34
CA GLU A 101 -2.44 0.63 13.39
C GLU A 101 -2.76 -0.35 12.27
N ILE A 102 -3.16 0.17 11.14
CA ILE A 102 -3.74 -0.61 10.07
C ILE A 102 -2.65 -1.12 9.14
N GLY A 103 -2.54 -2.41 9.05
CA GLY A 103 -1.58 -3.05 8.16
C GLY A 103 -2.23 -3.45 6.86
N ARG A 104 -2.18 -4.73 6.55
CA ARG A 104 -2.71 -5.20 5.27
C ARG A 104 -4.21 -5.02 5.21
N MET A 105 -4.70 -4.65 4.04
CA MET A 105 -6.13 -4.44 3.80
C MET A 105 -6.58 -5.27 2.62
N GLU A 106 -7.86 -5.63 2.62
CA GLU A 106 -8.46 -6.36 1.51
C GLU A 106 -9.96 -6.06 1.49
N ILE A 107 -10.54 -6.01 0.30
CA ILE A 107 -11.98 -5.89 0.18
C ILE A 107 -12.51 -7.24 -0.30
N ALA A 108 -13.45 -7.79 0.44
CA ALA A 108 -14.08 -9.04 0.10
C ALA A 108 -15.59 -8.86 0.26
N ARG A 109 -16.33 -9.18 -0.80
CA ARG A 109 -17.78 -9.05 -0.81
C ARG A 109 -18.27 -7.66 -0.38
N GLY A 110 -17.57 -6.65 -0.84
CA GLY A 110 -17.93 -5.26 -0.57
C GLY A 110 -17.59 -4.75 0.80
N MET A 111 -16.92 -5.56 1.61
CA MET A 111 -16.55 -5.16 2.96
C MET A 111 -15.04 -5.03 3.06
N LEU A 112 -14.58 -4.05 3.80
CA LEU A 112 -13.16 -3.84 4.01
C LEU A 112 -12.71 -4.60 5.25
N TYR A 113 -11.65 -5.36 5.10
CA TYR A 113 -11.02 -6.07 6.20
C TYR A 113 -9.60 -5.56 6.35
N TYR A 114 -9.09 -5.46 7.55
CA TYR A 114 -7.70 -5.05 7.75
C TYR A 114 -7.10 -5.76 8.96
N ILE A 115 -5.79 -5.79 9.00
CA ILE A 115 -5.07 -6.33 10.15
C ILE A 115 -4.72 -5.17 11.07
N ASP A 116 -5.14 -5.26 12.33
CA ASP A 116 -4.73 -4.30 13.34
C ASP A 116 -3.39 -4.79 13.88
N LEU A 117 -2.32 -4.08 13.51
CA LEU A 117 -0.97 -4.51 13.85
C LEU A 117 -0.70 -4.46 15.34
N LYS A 118 -1.32 -3.56 16.07
CA LYS A 118 -1.13 -3.48 17.51
C LYS A 118 -1.74 -4.66 18.23
N ALA A 119 -2.95 -5.00 17.85
CA ALA A 119 -3.68 -6.08 18.51
C ALA A 119 -3.40 -7.45 17.91
N GLY A 120 -2.83 -7.49 16.70
CA GLY A 120 -2.61 -8.73 16.00
C GLY A 120 -3.91 -9.42 15.58
N LYS A 121 -4.93 -8.63 15.25
CA LYS A 121 -6.25 -9.18 14.93
C LYS A 121 -6.73 -8.74 13.58
N LEU A 122 -7.55 -9.61 12.97
CA LEU A 122 -8.24 -9.27 11.74
C LEU A 122 -9.51 -8.50 12.11
N MET A 123 -9.68 -7.36 11.52
CA MET A 123 -10.82 -6.48 11.79
C MET A 123 -11.66 -6.31 10.55
N LYS A 124 -12.95 -6.17 10.74
CA LYS A 124 -13.87 -5.88 9.66
C LYS A 124 -14.38 -4.46 9.87
N ALA A 125 -14.17 -3.62 8.88
CA ALA A 125 -14.64 -2.24 8.96
C ALA A 125 -16.12 -2.21 8.66
N LYS A 126 -16.88 -1.47 9.46
CA LYS A 126 -18.28 -1.32 9.20
C LYS A 126 -18.45 -0.27 8.14
N GLY A 127 -19.26 -0.58 7.14
CA GLY A 127 -19.63 0.37 6.14
C GLY A 127 -20.64 1.35 6.68
N GLU A 128 -20.85 2.40 5.93
CA GLU A 128 -21.83 3.38 6.33
C GLU A 128 -23.14 3.02 5.92
#